data_5973bfb59202017869fbb90996002b15
#
_entry.id   5973bfb59202017869fbb90996002b15
#
_cell.length_a   1.000
_cell.length_b   1.000
_cell.length_c   1.000
_cell.angle_alpha   90.00
_cell.angle_beta   90.00
_cell.angle_gamma   90.00
#
_symmetry.space_group_name_H-M   'P 1'
#
loop_
_entity.id
_entity.type
_entity.pdbx_description
1 polymer ?
#
loop_
_entity_poly.entity_id
_entity_poly.type
_entity_poly.pdbx_seq_one_letter_code
_entity_poly.pdbx_strand_id
1 'polypeptide(L)'
;MAAYIIRRLIQMPITVLGVTILIFSMMQLLTPVERSALYVRDIPHTEGALDGIIRRYGLDDPIPVQYWRWLVGSTDAQSGKRVGGVLRGDLGYSRTGRRPVIDVIKHRLPASLELALWSMIPIIVIGVWMGVVAAVHHNKLIDQVLRVFSIVGWSFPTFVFALLALLFFYAKTGWFPPGRLSDWASIEVLSDDFNRYTQLNTVDALLNLRVDIFFDALRHMVLPIFTLCYIQWAMLLRLTRSSMLEALRQDYMITARAKGLPEKVVVNLHARRNALIPVVTVGGLTVVGLINGVVITETIFNYPGMGSVVAQAAAALDVVTVLGFVLLSSVLLIVANLAVDVLYAFLDPRVRLN
;
A
#
# COMPACT_ATOMS: atom_id res chain seq x y z
N MET A 1 3.26 20.77 18.32
CA MET A 1 3.36 19.30 18.10
C MET A 1 2.19 18.56 18.73
N ALA A 2 2.00 18.57 20.06
CA ALA A 2 0.91 17.84 20.69
C ALA A 2 -0.47 18.23 20.16
N ALA A 3 -0.77 19.53 20.06
CA ALA A 3 -2.05 20.01 19.51
C ALA A 3 -2.29 19.56 18.05
N TYR A 4 -1.27 19.57 17.20
CA TYR A 4 -1.34 19.08 15.82
C TYR A 4 -1.69 17.58 15.77
N ILE A 5 -0.95 16.77 16.54
CA ILE A 5 -1.19 15.33 16.62
C ILE A 5 -2.59 15.02 17.16
N ILE A 6 -3.02 15.71 18.22
CA ILE A 6 -4.37 15.55 18.80
C ILE A 6 -5.44 15.89 17.77
N ARG A 7 -5.29 17.01 17.04
CA ARG A 7 -6.23 17.40 15.98
C ARG A 7 -6.33 16.33 14.88
N ARG A 8 -5.20 15.75 14.46
CA ARG A 8 -5.16 14.66 13.49
C ARG A 8 -5.82 13.39 14.02
N LEU A 9 -5.54 13.02 15.27
CA LEU A 9 -6.18 11.88 15.93
C LEU A 9 -7.71 12.03 16.05
N ILE A 10 -8.21 13.25 16.30
CA ILE A 10 -9.66 13.53 16.34
C ILE A 10 -10.28 13.47 14.94
N GLN A 11 -9.55 13.85 13.90
CA GLN A 11 -10.03 13.78 12.51
C GLN A 11 -10.16 12.34 11.99
N MET A 12 -9.33 11.40 12.48
CA MET A 12 -9.36 10.01 12.02
C MET A 12 -10.71 9.31 12.18
N PRO A 13 -11.36 9.31 13.36
CA PRO A 13 -12.69 8.70 13.53
C PRO A 13 -13.75 9.30 12.60
N ILE A 14 -13.68 10.62 12.36
CA ILE A 14 -14.61 11.32 11.47
C ILE A 14 -14.42 10.84 10.03
N THR A 15 -13.15 10.72 9.60
CA THR A 15 -12.83 10.23 8.25
C THR A 15 -13.23 8.77 8.10
N VAL A 16 -12.94 7.92 9.09
CA VAL A 16 -13.35 6.50 9.09
C VAL A 16 -14.88 6.39 9.03
N LEU A 17 -15.59 7.20 9.80
CA LEU A 17 -17.06 7.24 9.77
C LEU A 17 -17.57 7.63 8.38
N GLY A 18 -17.01 8.67 7.76
CA GLY A 18 -17.34 9.07 6.39
C GLY A 18 -17.12 7.95 5.37
N VAL A 19 -16.01 7.24 5.48
CA VAL A 19 -15.70 6.08 4.62
C VAL A 19 -16.69 4.95 4.85
N THR A 20 -17.04 4.60 6.09
CA THR A 20 -18.02 3.54 6.37
C THR A 20 -19.40 3.90 5.84
N ILE A 21 -19.84 5.16 5.94
CA ILE A 21 -21.11 5.63 5.36
C ILE A 21 -21.08 5.52 3.85
N LEU A 22 -19.97 5.92 3.20
CA LEU A 22 -19.83 5.84 1.76
C LEU A 22 -19.88 4.39 1.27
N ILE A 23 -19.12 3.48 1.88
CA ILE A 23 -19.10 2.05 1.54
C ILE A 23 -20.48 1.45 1.74
N PHE A 24 -21.13 1.73 2.87
CA PHE A 24 -22.49 1.25 3.13
C PHE A 24 -23.49 1.79 2.11
N SER A 25 -23.38 3.06 1.72
CA SER A 25 -24.23 3.65 0.68
C SER A 25 -24.03 2.97 -0.68
N MET A 26 -22.78 2.60 -1.03
CA MET A 26 -22.53 1.79 -2.24
C MET A 26 -23.18 0.41 -2.16
N MET A 27 -23.19 -0.23 -0.97
CA MET A 27 -23.87 -1.50 -0.78
C MET A 27 -25.38 -1.38 -0.98
N GLN A 28 -26.00 -0.22 -0.71
CA GLN A 28 -27.42 -0.01 -0.96
C GLN A 28 -27.81 0.03 -2.45
N LEU A 29 -26.84 0.15 -3.36
CA LEU A 29 -27.07 -0.01 -4.80
C LEU A 29 -27.34 -1.48 -5.20
N LEU A 30 -26.98 -2.42 -4.33
CA LEU A 30 -27.24 -3.84 -4.51
C LEU A 30 -28.66 -4.17 -4.04
N THR A 31 -29.28 -5.14 -4.68
CA THR A 31 -30.57 -5.68 -4.25
C THR A 31 -30.48 -6.35 -2.87
N PRO A 32 -31.58 -6.47 -2.10
CA PRO A 32 -31.57 -7.20 -0.82
C PRO A 32 -31.02 -8.62 -0.93
N VAL A 33 -31.26 -9.28 -2.07
CA VAL A 33 -30.73 -10.62 -2.39
C VAL A 33 -29.21 -10.62 -2.48
N GLU A 34 -28.64 -9.69 -3.22
CA GLU A 34 -27.19 -9.57 -3.36
C GLU A 34 -26.54 -9.16 -2.03
N ARG A 35 -27.19 -8.31 -1.24
CA ARG A 35 -26.74 -7.94 0.10
C ARG A 35 -26.76 -9.11 1.09
N SER A 36 -27.62 -10.11 0.88
CA SER A 36 -27.64 -11.31 1.71
C SER A 36 -26.32 -12.08 1.70
N ALA A 37 -25.54 -11.94 0.60
CA ALA A 37 -24.19 -12.51 0.48
C ALA A 37 -23.19 -12.02 1.55
N LEU A 38 -23.45 -10.89 2.21
CA LEU A 38 -22.65 -10.42 3.35
C LEU A 38 -22.78 -11.33 4.57
N TYR A 39 -23.90 -12.02 4.71
CA TYR A 39 -24.30 -12.74 5.92
C TYR A 39 -24.31 -14.25 5.75
N VAL A 40 -24.48 -14.76 4.52
CA VAL A 40 -24.58 -16.19 4.22
C VAL A 40 -23.54 -16.61 3.18
N ARG A 41 -23.01 -17.82 3.33
CA ARG A 41 -21.99 -18.38 2.43
C ARG A 41 -22.55 -18.66 1.05
N ASP A 42 -23.73 -19.30 1.02
CA ASP A 42 -24.45 -19.64 -0.20
C ASP A 42 -25.84 -19.01 -0.14
N ILE A 43 -26.22 -18.33 -1.22
CA ILE A 43 -27.54 -17.74 -1.34
C ILE A 43 -28.51 -18.89 -1.70
N PRO A 44 -29.52 -19.17 -0.86
CA PRO A 44 -30.50 -20.19 -1.19
C PRO A 44 -31.26 -19.83 -2.46
N HIS A 45 -31.52 -20.82 -3.30
CA HIS A 45 -32.30 -20.64 -4.53
C HIS A 45 -33.82 -20.75 -4.31
N THR A 46 -34.27 -21.07 -3.09
CA THR A 46 -35.67 -21.14 -2.73
C THR A 46 -36.17 -19.82 -2.16
N GLU A 47 -37.27 -19.27 -2.71
CA GLU A 47 -37.79 -17.96 -2.31
C GLU A 47 -38.09 -17.86 -0.80
N GLY A 48 -38.68 -18.87 -0.19
CA GLY A 48 -38.98 -18.85 1.26
C GLY A 48 -37.72 -18.83 2.16
N ALA A 49 -36.63 -19.46 1.75
CA ALA A 49 -35.38 -19.41 2.51
C ALA A 49 -34.68 -18.05 2.36
N LEU A 50 -34.79 -17.43 1.20
CA LEU A 50 -34.24 -16.09 0.94
C LEU A 50 -34.98 -15.02 1.76
N ASP A 51 -36.32 -15.04 1.78
CA ASP A 51 -37.14 -14.15 2.62
C ASP A 51 -36.83 -14.30 4.11
N GLY A 52 -36.52 -15.52 4.54
CA GLY A 52 -36.08 -15.80 5.90
C GLY A 52 -34.76 -15.10 6.23
N ILE A 53 -33.80 -15.08 5.29
CA ILE A 53 -32.51 -14.38 5.45
C ILE A 53 -32.72 -12.87 5.47
N ILE A 54 -33.49 -12.33 4.51
CA ILE A 54 -33.76 -10.89 4.41
C ILE A 54 -34.38 -10.39 5.74
N ARG A 55 -35.37 -11.09 6.27
CA ARG A 55 -36.00 -10.73 7.56
C ARG A 55 -35.04 -10.91 8.75
N ARG A 56 -34.29 -12.02 8.79
CA ARG A 56 -33.36 -12.32 9.89
C ARG A 56 -32.27 -11.25 10.05
N TYR A 57 -31.74 -10.77 8.94
CA TYR A 57 -30.66 -9.74 8.93
C TYR A 57 -31.20 -8.31 8.78
N GLY A 58 -32.54 -8.17 8.63
CA GLY A 58 -33.19 -6.86 8.53
C GLY A 58 -32.78 -6.06 7.31
N LEU A 59 -32.67 -6.74 6.15
CA LEU A 59 -32.22 -6.09 4.91
C LEU A 59 -33.30 -5.19 4.29
N ASP A 60 -34.53 -5.28 4.80
CA ASP A 60 -35.71 -4.44 4.45
C ASP A 60 -35.96 -3.35 5.52
N ASP A 61 -35.17 -3.30 6.61
CA ASP A 61 -35.32 -2.30 7.63
C ASP A 61 -34.92 -0.90 7.10
N PRO A 62 -35.29 0.20 7.79
CA PRO A 62 -34.84 1.55 7.43
C PRO A 62 -33.30 1.62 7.33
N ILE A 63 -32.80 2.34 6.32
CA ILE A 63 -31.35 2.45 6.02
C ILE A 63 -30.48 2.77 7.25
N PRO A 64 -30.86 3.69 8.15
CA PRO A 64 -30.04 3.97 9.34
C PRO A 64 -29.92 2.76 10.29
N VAL A 65 -30.97 1.93 10.39
CA VAL A 65 -30.97 0.72 11.22
C VAL A 65 -30.06 -0.34 10.60
N GLN A 66 -30.15 -0.52 9.28
CA GLN A 66 -29.27 -1.42 8.55
C GLN A 66 -27.80 -1.01 8.70
N TYR A 67 -27.48 0.30 8.57
CA TYR A 67 -26.14 0.83 8.78
C TYR A 67 -25.61 0.53 10.17
N TRP A 68 -26.43 0.79 11.21
CA TRP A 68 -26.03 0.51 12.59
C TRP A 68 -25.75 -0.97 12.84
N ARG A 69 -26.61 -1.86 12.32
CA ARG A 69 -26.41 -3.32 12.43
C ARG A 69 -25.18 -3.78 11.68
N TRP A 70 -24.93 -3.26 10.50
CA TRP A 70 -23.73 -3.58 9.72
C TRP A 70 -22.46 -3.09 10.44
N LEU A 71 -22.48 -1.92 11.05
CA LEU A 71 -21.34 -1.35 11.72
C LEU A 71 -21.02 -2.02 13.06
N VAL A 72 -22.04 -2.21 13.92
CA VAL A 72 -21.87 -2.68 15.30
C VAL A 72 -22.19 -4.16 15.48
N GLY A 73 -22.95 -4.74 14.55
CA GLY A 73 -23.53 -6.07 14.65
C GLY A 73 -24.93 -6.08 15.26
N SER A 74 -25.61 -7.21 15.15
CA SER A 74 -26.93 -7.45 15.74
C SER A 74 -26.92 -8.69 16.63
N THR A 75 -27.88 -8.78 17.55
CA THR A 75 -28.08 -10.01 18.32
C THR A 75 -29.07 -10.90 17.54
N ASP A 76 -28.63 -12.09 17.19
CA ASP A 76 -29.50 -13.08 16.53
C ASP A 76 -30.59 -13.53 17.50
N ALA A 77 -31.85 -13.34 17.11
CA ALA A 77 -33.03 -13.65 17.93
C ALA A 77 -33.15 -15.13 18.27
N GLN A 78 -32.58 -16.03 17.44
CA GLN A 78 -32.67 -17.47 17.65
C GLN A 78 -31.56 -18.02 18.54
N SER A 79 -30.33 -17.53 18.39
CA SER A 79 -29.18 -18.05 19.12
C SER A 79 -28.78 -17.20 20.34
N GLY A 80 -29.32 -15.98 20.48
CA GLY A 80 -28.92 -15.01 21.48
C GLY A 80 -27.47 -14.49 21.31
N LYS A 81 -26.76 -14.98 20.29
CA LYS A 81 -25.38 -14.58 19.99
C LYS A 81 -25.36 -13.32 19.14
N ARG A 82 -24.38 -12.47 19.39
CA ARG A 82 -24.13 -11.33 18.54
C ARG A 82 -23.46 -11.78 17.23
N VAL A 83 -24.02 -11.36 16.10
CA VAL A 83 -23.59 -11.72 14.75
C VAL A 83 -23.28 -10.44 13.96
N GLY A 84 -22.24 -10.50 13.17
CA GLY A 84 -21.84 -9.38 12.31
C GLY A 84 -21.14 -8.25 13.07
N GLY A 85 -20.91 -7.18 12.33
CA GLY A 85 -20.34 -5.91 12.81
C GLY A 85 -18.91 -5.68 12.33
N VAL A 86 -18.78 -4.68 11.46
CA VAL A 86 -17.47 -4.24 10.93
C VAL A 86 -16.50 -3.88 12.05
N LEU A 87 -16.99 -3.18 13.09
CA LEU A 87 -16.17 -2.84 14.26
C LEU A 87 -15.66 -4.04 15.07
N ARG A 88 -16.19 -5.24 14.79
CA ARG A 88 -15.74 -6.51 15.39
C ARG A 88 -14.88 -7.33 14.43
N GLY A 89 -14.58 -6.79 13.26
CA GLY A 89 -13.81 -7.47 12.22
C GLY A 89 -14.65 -8.43 11.36
N ASP A 90 -15.99 -8.41 11.47
CA ASP A 90 -16.83 -9.17 10.55
C ASP A 90 -17.08 -8.34 9.29
N LEU A 91 -16.28 -8.65 8.26
CA LEU A 91 -16.36 -8.03 6.95
C LEU A 91 -17.17 -8.86 5.94
N GLY A 92 -17.85 -9.93 6.42
CA GLY A 92 -18.57 -10.85 5.59
C GLY A 92 -17.73 -12.04 5.09
N TYR A 93 -18.27 -12.81 4.16
CA TYR A 93 -17.67 -14.02 3.62
C TYR A 93 -17.23 -13.83 2.17
N SER A 94 -15.96 -14.13 1.88
CA SER A 94 -15.41 -14.11 0.54
C SER A 94 -15.79 -15.37 -0.23
N ARG A 95 -16.50 -15.20 -1.35
CA ARG A 95 -16.80 -16.30 -2.27
C ARG A 95 -15.54 -16.75 -3.01
N THR A 96 -14.72 -15.81 -3.44
CA THR A 96 -13.47 -16.07 -4.15
C THR A 96 -12.47 -16.78 -3.25
N GLY A 97 -12.32 -16.31 -2.00
CA GLY A 97 -11.40 -16.87 -1.00
C GLY A 97 -11.96 -18.08 -0.25
N ARG A 98 -13.26 -18.38 -0.33
CA ARG A 98 -13.98 -19.44 0.39
C ARG A 98 -13.75 -19.43 1.91
N ARG A 99 -13.62 -18.23 2.49
CA ARG A 99 -13.40 -18.00 3.93
C ARG A 99 -13.85 -16.58 4.31
N PRO A 100 -13.94 -16.24 5.61
CA PRO A 100 -14.21 -14.88 6.05
C PRO A 100 -13.25 -13.89 5.40
N VAL A 101 -13.74 -12.72 5.00
CA VAL A 101 -12.91 -11.68 4.35
C VAL A 101 -11.72 -11.28 5.24
N ILE A 102 -11.91 -11.18 6.56
CA ILE A 102 -10.83 -10.86 7.50
C ILE A 102 -9.69 -11.87 7.46
N ASP A 103 -9.99 -13.17 7.24
CA ASP A 103 -8.96 -14.21 7.16
C ASP A 103 -8.24 -14.14 5.81
N VAL A 104 -8.94 -13.81 4.71
CA VAL A 104 -8.29 -13.53 3.42
C VAL A 104 -7.32 -12.37 3.57
N ILE A 105 -7.74 -11.30 4.23
CA ILE A 105 -6.91 -10.13 4.50
C ILE A 105 -5.66 -10.51 5.32
N LYS A 106 -5.83 -11.20 6.44
CA LYS A 106 -4.71 -11.61 7.31
C LYS A 106 -3.63 -12.40 6.57
N HIS A 107 -4.02 -13.20 5.57
CA HIS A 107 -3.08 -14.01 4.79
C HIS A 107 -2.43 -13.23 3.63
N ARG A 108 -3.10 -12.19 3.11
CA ARG A 108 -2.64 -11.45 1.92
C ARG A 108 -1.94 -10.13 2.26
N LEU A 109 -2.36 -9.46 3.32
CA LEU A 109 -1.79 -8.20 3.77
C LEU A 109 -0.27 -8.28 4.03
N PRO A 110 0.27 -9.31 4.71
CA PRO A 110 1.71 -9.40 4.95
C PRO A 110 2.54 -9.40 3.65
N ALA A 111 2.06 -10.04 2.59
CA ALA A 111 2.76 -10.06 1.31
C ALA A 111 2.85 -8.65 0.69
N SER A 112 1.74 -7.91 0.63
CA SER A 112 1.75 -6.52 0.13
C SER A 112 2.59 -5.60 1.00
N LEU A 113 2.53 -5.74 2.34
CA LEU A 113 3.36 -4.96 3.25
C LEU A 113 4.85 -5.26 3.07
N GLU A 114 5.23 -6.52 2.92
CA GLU A 114 6.61 -6.93 2.68
C GLU A 114 7.15 -6.29 1.39
N LEU A 115 6.38 -6.38 0.30
CA LEU A 115 6.74 -5.76 -0.98
C LEU A 115 6.84 -4.23 -0.86
N ALA A 116 5.91 -3.59 -0.16
CA ALA A 116 5.92 -2.15 0.06
C ALA A 116 7.14 -1.68 0.87
N LEU A 117 7.46 -2.38 1.98
CA LEU A 117 8.59 -2.06 2.84
C LEU A 117 9.93 -2.17 2.09
N TRP A 118 10.13 -3.26 1.36
CA TRP A 118 11.35 -3.46 0.59
C TRP A 118 11.46 -2.54 -0.62
N SER A 119 10.34 -2.11 -1.22
CA SER A 119 10.32 -1.16 -2.33
C SER A 119 10.59 0.28 -1.88
N MET A 120 10.13 0.66 -0.68
CA MET A 120 10.22 2.04 -0.16
C MET A 120 11.67 2.53 -0.09
N ILE A 121 12.58 1.69 0.42
CA ILE A 121 13.98 2.07 0.63
C ILE A 121 14.66 2.45 -0.69
N PRO A 122 14.72 1.58 -1.72
CA PRO A 122 15.37 1.93 -2.98
C PRO A 122 14.62 3.05 -3.73
N ILE A 123 13.29 3.14 -3.63
CA ILE A 123 12.52 4.24 -4.24
C ILE A 123 13.03 5.59 -3.73
N ILE A 124 13.06 5.76 -2.41
CA ILE A 124 13.44 7.05 -1.81
C ILE A 124 14.93 7.31 -1.98
N VAL A 125 15.77 6.35 -1.60
CA VAL A 125 17.22 6.57 -1.56
C VAL A 125 17.78 6.82 -2.95
N ILE A 126 17.47 5.94 -3.92
CA ILE A 126 18.01 6.04 -5.29
C ILE A 126 17.35 7.19 -6.05
N GLY A 127 16.03 7.39 -5.91
CA GLY A 127 15.33 8.47 -6.60
C GLY A 127 15.81 9.84 -6.17
N VAL A 128 15.99 10.07 -4.86
CA VAL A 128 16.54 11.31 -4.32
C VAL A 128 18.00 11.49 -4.72
N TRP A 129 18.81 10.44 -4.60
CA TRP A 129 20.23 10.48 -5.00
C TRP A 129 20.39 10.87 -6.47
N MET A 130 19.66 10.25 -7.39
CA MET A 130 19.69 10.60 -8.80
C MET A 130 19.29 12.06 -9.05
N GLY A 131 18.28 12.56 -8.35
CA GLY A 131 17.84 13.95 -8.47
C GLY A 131 18.89 14.96 -7.99
N VAL A 132 19.55 14.68 -6.85
CA VAL A 132 20.66 15.50 -6.36
C VAL A 132 21.83 15.48 -7.33
N VAL A 133 22.23 14.30 -7.82
CA VAL A 133 23.33 14.15 -8.80
C VAL A 133 23.03 14.93 -10.08
N ALA A 134 21.80 14.83 -10.61
CA ALA A 134 21.39 15.57 -11.79
C ALA A 134 21.47 17.09 -11.60
N ALA A 135 21.04 17.59 -10.43
CA ALA A 135 21.09 19.03 -10.12
C ALA A 135 22.50 19.56 -9.95
N VAL A 136 23.38 18.84 -9.24
CA VAL A 136 24.78 19.24 -9.03
C VAL A 136 25.58 19.22 -10.34
N HIS A 137 25.24 18.31 -11.25
CA HIS A 137 25.88 18.21 -12.57
C HIS A 137 25.02 18.88 -13.66
N HIS A 138 24.31 19.94 -13.32
CA HIS A 138 23.39 20.65 -14.22
C HIS A 138 24.02 20.93 -15.58
N ASN A 139 23.30 20.61 -16.66
CA ASN A 139 23.69 20.69 -18.06
C ASN A 139 24.89 19.84 -18.51
N LYS A 140 25.47 18.99 -17.62
CA LYS A 140 26.48 18.00 -17.98
C LYS A 140 25.85 16.72 -18.54
N LEU A 141 26.66 15.84 -19.12
CA LEU A 141 26.19 14.56 -19.70
C LEU A 141 25.38 13.73 -18.70
N ILE A 142 25.82 13.66 -17.43
CA ILE A 142 25.11 12.94 -16.36
C ILE A 142 23.67 13.47 -16.18
N ASP A 143 23.50 14.79 -16.15
CA ASP A 143 22.17 15.42 -16.05
C ASP A 143 21.32 15.07 -17.29
N GLN A 144 21.90 15.08 -18.47
CA GLN A 144 21.18 14.77 -19.71
C GLN A 144 20.71 13.30 -19.72
N VAL A 145 21.60 12.36 -19.36
CA VAL A 145 21.26 10.93 -19.26
C VAL A 145 20.15 10.68 -18.25
N LEU A 146 20.26 11.27 -17.05
CA LEU A 146 19.24 11.14 -16.01
C LEU A 146 17.90 11.76 -16.43
N ARG A 147 17.89 12.86 -17.19
CA ARG A 147 16.67 13.44 -17.75
C ARG A 147 16.02 12.50 -18.78
N VAL A 148 16.81 11.93 -19.68
CA VAL A 148 16.30 10.94 -20.65
C VAL A 148 15.73 9.74 -19.91
N PHE A 149 16.43 9.20 -18.91
CA PHE A 149 15.93 8.14 -18.05
C PHE A 149 14.59 8.50 -17.41
N SER A 150 14.45 9.72 -16.88
CA SER A 150 13.19 10.19 -16.28
C SER A 150 12.04 10.29 -17.31
N ILE A 151 12.33 10.74 -18.53
CA ILE A 151 11.32 10.84 -19.59
C ILE A 151 10.86 9.45 -20.01
N VAL A 152 11.80 8.54 -20.29
CA VAL A 152 11.51 7.15 -20.69
C VAL A 152 10.75 6.44 -19.55
N GLY A 153 11.22 6.58 -18.30
CA GLY A 153 10.58 5.95 -17.15
C GLY A 153 9.14 6.41 -16.93
N TRP A 154 8.83 7.66 -17.21
CA TRP A 154 7.47 8.19 -17.08
C TRP A 154 6.55 7.80 -18.26
N SER A 155 7.12 7.65 -19.44
CA SER A 155 6.35 7.35 -20.66
C SER A 155 6.04 5.86 -20.82
N PHE A 156 6.77 4.99 -20.13
CA PHE A 156 6.66 3.54 -20.31
C PHE A 156 5.58 2.95 -19.38
N PRO A 157 4.55 2.28 -19.92
CA PRO A 157 3.52 1.67 -19.07
C PRO A 157 4.10 0.62 -18.12
N THR A 158 3.74 0.69 -16.83
CA THR A 158 4.28 -0.19 -15.78
C THR A 158 4.13 -1.68 -16.11
N PHE A 159 2.98 -2.09 -16.66
CA PHE A 159 2.73 -3.49 -17.01
C PHE A 159 3.62 -3.98 -18.14
N VAL A 160 3.91 -3.15 -19.15
CA VAL A 160 4.82 -3.50 -20.24
C VAL A 160 6.23 -3.69 -19.70
N PHE A 161 6.70 -2.78 -18.85
CA PHE A 161 7.99 -2.90 -18.20
C PHE A 161 8.10 -4.19 -17.37
N ALA A 162 7.07 -4.51 -16.57
CA ALA A 162 7.02 -5.73 -15.78
C ALA A 162 7.10 -7.01 -16.63
N LEU A 163 6.35 -7.06 -17.73
CA LEU A 163 6.38 -8.22 -18.66
C LEU A 163 7.72 -8.36 -19.35
N LEU A 164 8.35 -7.25 -19.77
CA LEU A 164 9.69 -7.29 -20.37
C LEU A 164 10.73 -7.72 -19.33
N ALA A 165 10.63 -7.25 -18.08
CA ALA A 165 11.51 -7.68 -17.00
C ALA A 165 11.39 -9.18 -16.74
N LEU A 166 10.16 -9.73 -16.68
CA LEU A 166 9.94 -11.18 -16.60
C LEU A 166 10.53 -11.94 -17.78
N LEU A 167 10.32 -11.44 -19.01
CA LEU A 167 10.84 -12.09 -20.20
C LEU A 167 12.37 -12.18 -20.18
N PHE A 168 13.06 -11.09 -19.85
CA PHE A 168 14.52 -11.05 -19.88
C PHE A 168 15.16 -11.74 -18.67
N PHE A 169 14.70 -11.45 -17.48
CA PHE A 169 15.38 -11.87 -16.24
C PHE A 169 14.84 -13.17 -15.65
N TYR A 170 13.66 -13.63 -16.08
CA TYR A 170 13.16 -14.93 -15.66
C TYR A 170 13.09 -15.91 -16.83
N ALA A 171 12.33 -15.63 -17.88
CA ALA A 171 12.11 -16.63 -18.94
C ALA A 171 13.39 -17.00 -19.70
N LYS A 172 14.32 -16.05 -19.91
CA LYS A 172 15.60 -16.32 -20.60
C LYS A 172 16.73 -16.76 -19.66
N THR A 173 16.80 -16.25 -18.45
CA THR A 173 17.96 -16.47 -17.56
C THR A 173 17.63 -17.30 -16.32
N GLY A 174 16.37 -17.40 -15.91
CA GLY A 174 15.96 -18.06 -14.69
C GLY A 174 16.39 -17.34 -13.40
N TRP A 175 16.86 -16.08 -13.48
CA TRP A 175 17.48 -15.41 -12.35
C TRP A 175 16.48 -15.05 -11.24
N PHE A 176 15.35 -14.44 -11.61
CA PHE A 176 14.38 -13.87 -10.65
C PHE A 176 12.99 -14.44 -10.93
N PRO A 177 12.62 -15.55 -10.29
CA PRO A 177 11.34 -16.20 -10.55
C PRO A 177 10.16 -15.38 -9.99
N PRO A 178 8.96 -15.51 -10.59
CA PRO A 178 7.72 -14.97 -10.03
C PRO A 178 7.30 -15.76 -8.79
N GLY A 179 6.32 -15.25 -8.06
CA GLY A 179 5.86 -15.81 -6.80
C GLY A 179 6.52 -15.15 -5.60
N ARG A 180 6.35 -15.71 -4.43
CA ARG A 180 6.85 -15.15 -3.17
C ARG A 180 8.05 -15.92 -2.61
N LEU A 181 8.12 -17.22 -2.90
CA LEU A 181 9.19 -18.14 -2.51
C LEU A 181 9.29 -19.25 -3.56
N SER A 182 10.42 -19.89 -3.63
CA SER A 182 10.59 -21.17 -4.32
C SER A 182 9.79 -22.29 -3.64
N ASP A 183 9.51 -23.39 -4.37
CA ASP A 183 8.70 -24.49 -3.85
C ASP A 183 9.30 -25.09 -2.57
N TRP A 184 10.63 -25.32 -2.56
CA TRP A 184 11.32 -25.86 -1.39
C TRP A 184 11.19 -24.93 -0.15
N ALA A 185 11.36 -23.62 -0.35
CA ALA A 185 11.24 -22.65 0.74
C ALA A 185 9.79 -22.52 1.23
N SER A 186 8.82 -22.63 0.30
CA SER A 186 7.39 -22.62 0.63
C SER A 186 7.00 -23.82 1.50
N ILE A 187 7.57 -25.01 1.25
CA ILE A 187 7.36 -26.22 2.08
C ILE A 187 7.97 -26.01 3.45
N GLU A 188 9.20 -25.51 3.51
CA GLU A 188 9.92 -25.28 4.76
C GLU A 188 9.23 -24.27 5.67
N VAL A 189 8.73 -23.16 5.12
CA VAL A 189 7.98 -22.12 5.86
C VAL A 189 6.65 -22.64 6.41
N LEU A 190 6.12 -23.75 5.89
CA LEU A 190 4.91 -24.39 6.37
C LEU A 190 5.20 -25.57 7.34
N SER A 191 6.48 -25.93 7.55
CA SER A 191 6.88 -26.95 8.50
C SER A 191 6.70 -26.53 9.95
N ASP A 192 6.60 -27.49 10.86
CA ASP A 192 6.48 -27.22 12.30
C ASP A 192 7.75 -26.59 12.92
N ASP A 193 8.89 -26.73 12.24
CA ASP A 193 10.18 -26.19 12.67
C ASP A 193 10.34 -24.68 12.35
N PHE A 194 9.45 -24.11 11.52
CA PHE A 194 9.51 -22.71 11.13
C PHE A 194 8.41 -21.87 11.81
N ASN A 195 8.81 -20.95 12.68
CA ASN A 195 7.88 -20.08 13.38
C ASN A 195 7.49 -18.85 12.56
N ARG A 196 6.22 -18.70 12.25
CA ARG A 196 5.66 -17.55 11.52
C ARG A 196 5.18 -16.46 12.47
N TYR A 197 6.08 -15.58 12.90
CA TYR A 197 5.78 -14.48 13.83
C TYR A 197 5.04 -13.32 13.19
N THR A 198 5.49 -12.90 12.01
CA THR A 198 5.00 -11.70 11.32
C THR A 198 4.29 -11.99 10.00
N GLN A 199 4.45 -13.19 9.47
CA GLN A 199 4.05 -13.63 8.12
C GLN A 199 4.75 -12.87 6.99
N LEU A 200 5.77 -12.05 7.31
CA LEU A 200 6.72 -11.48 6.35
C LEU A 200 7.85 -12.50 6.19
N ASN A 201 7.98 -13.09 4.99
CA ASN A 201 8.94 -14.19 4.79
C ASN A 201 10.38 -13.76 5.07
N THR A 202 10.76 -12.53 4.71
CA THR A 202 12.10 -12.00 4.98
C THR A 202 12.37 -11.81 6.47
N VAL A 203 11.40 -11.27 7.20
CA VAL A 203 11.54 -11.04 8.65
C VAL A 203 11.52 -12.37 9.40
N ASP A 204 10.55 -13.23 9.10
CA ASP A 204 10.41 -14.53 9.76
C ASP A 204 11.62 -15.43 9.46
N ALA A 205 12.19 -15.38 8.25
CA ALA A 205 13.42 -16.11 7.92
C ALA A 205 14.60 -15.66 8.78
N LEU A 206 14.79 -14.35 8.99
CA LEU A 206 15.84 -13.83 9.86
C LEU A 206 15.61 -14.23 11.34
N LEU A 207 14.36 -14.19 11.82
CA LEU A 207 14.02 -14.57 13.19
C LEU A 207 14.22 -16.08 13.46
N ASN A 208 14.07 -16.91 12.43
CA ASN A 208 14.36 -18.35 12.47
C ASN A 208 15.82 -18.69 12.10
N LEU A 209 16.69 -17.68 11.89
CA LEU A 209 18.08 -17.83 11.47
C LEU A 209 18.24 -18.59 10.12
N ARG A 210 17.21 -18.58 9.28
CA ARG A 210 17.17 -19.21 7.95
C ARG A 210 17.55 -18.22 6.86
N VAL A 211 18.84 -17.99 6.72
CA VAL A 211 19.41 -17.04 5.75
C VAL A 211 19.15 -17.48 4.30
N ASP A 212 19.07 -18.78 4.06
CA ASP A 212 18.70 -19.39 2.79
C ASP A 212 17.30 -18.95 2.32
N ILE A 213 16.30 -19.03 3.19
CA ILE A 213 14.92 -18.59 2.91
C ILE A 213 14.88 -17.05 2.73
N PHE A 214 15.67 -16.32 3.52
CA PHE A 214 15.75 -14.85 3.39
C PHE A 214 16.22 -14.44 1.99
N PHE A 215 17.29 -15.02 1.47
CA PHE A 215 17.79 -14.71 0.12
C PHE A 215 16.86 -15.22 -0.97
N ASP A 216 16.18 -16.36 -0.79
CA ASP A 216 15.17 -16.85 -1.71
C ASP A 216 13.99 -15.85 -1.81
N ALA A 217 13.46 -15.37 -0.68
CA ALA A 217 12.41 -14.36 -0.65
C ALA A 217 12.84 -13.05 -1.34
N LEU A 218 14.06 -12.56 -1.07
CA LEU A 218 14.60 -11.38 -1.76
C LEU A 218 14.71 -11.59 -3.26
N ARG A 219 15.18 -12.76 -3.71
CA ARG A 219 15.30 -13.12 -5.13
C ARG A 219 13.97 -13.00 -5.86
N HIS A 220 12.86 -13.42 -5.24
CA HIS A 220 11.51 -13.32 -5.80
C HIS A 220 10.98 -11.89 -5.82
N MET A 221 11.45 -11.04 -4.91
CA MET A 221 11.03 -9.64 -4.82
C MET A 221 11.81 -8.68 -5.74
N VAL A 222 12.98 -9.06 -6.27
CA VAL A 222 13.83 -8.16 -7.08
C VAL A 222 13.05 -7.53 -8.24
N LEU A 223 12.39 -8.33 -9.09
CA LEU A 223 11.67 -7.80 -10.25
C LEU A 223 10.42 -6.99 -9.88
N PRO A 224 9.55 -7.45 -8.96
CA PRO A 224 8.48 -6.62 -8.44
C PRO A 224 8.96 -5.27 -7.90
N ILE A 225 9.99 -5.26 -7.05
CA ILE A 225 10.58 -4.05 -6.50
C ILE A 225 11.12 -3.14 -7.60
N PHE A 226 11.90 -3.69 -8.54
CA PHE A 226 12.48 -2.92 -9.64
C PHE A 226 11.39 -2.28 -10.52
N THR A 227 10.30 -3.01 -10.78
CA THR A 227 9.14 -2.50 -11.51
C THR A 227 8.45 -1.34 -10.78
N LEU A 228 8.31 -1.41 -9.47
CA LEU A 228 7.77 -0.33 -8.67
C LEU A 228 8.73 0.87 -8.60
N CYS A 229 10.01 0.59 -8.50
CA CYS A 229 11.04 1.62 -8.36
C CYS A 229 11.19 2.48 -9.61
N TYR A 230 11.18 1.89 -10.81
CA TYR A 230 11.61 2.63 -12.01
C TYR A 230 10.74 3.85 -12.31
N ILE A 231 9.40 3.74 -12.15
CA ILE A 231 8.48 4.86 -12.36
C ILE A 231 8.59 5.90 -11.24
N GLN A 232 8.76 5.44 -10.01
CA GLN A 232 8.91 6.31 -8.84
C GLN A 232 10.26 7.04 -8.86
N TRP A 233 11.33 6.40 -9.33
CA TRP A 233 12.62 7.05 -9.56
C TRP A 233 12.52 8.17 -10.58
N ALA A 234 11.81 7.95 -11.69
CA ALA A 234 11.58 8.99 -12.71
C ALA A 234 10.89 10.23 -12.12
N MET A 235 9.91 10.01 -11.25
CA MET A 235 9.16 11.07 -10.57
C MET A 235 10.03 11.81 -9.52
N LEU A 236 10.66 11.06 -8.59
CA LEU A 236 11.46 11.63 -7.51
C LEU A 236 12.72 12.32 -8.04
N LEU A 237 13.37 11.78 -9.07
CA LEU A 237 14.51 12.40 -9.75
C LEU A 237 14.12 13.80 -10.26
N ARG A 238 13.01 13.90 -10.99
CA ARG A 238 12.55 15.18 -11.57
C ARG A 238 12.22 16.19 -10.49
N LEU A 239 11.48 15.77 -9.47
CA LEU A 239 11.11 16.63 -8.35
C LEU A 239 12.35 17.10 -7.57
N THR A 240 13.21 16.16 -7.17
CA THR A 240 14.43 16.47 -6.41
C THR A 240 15.36 17.38 -7.20
N ARG A 241 15.54 17.10 -8.50
CA ARG A 241 16.36 17.95 -9.38
C ARG A 241 15.82 19.38 -9.46
N SER A 242 14.51 19.54 -9.65
CA SER A 242 13.88 20.88 -9.73
C SER A 242 14.06 21.66 -8.43
N SER A 243 13.71 21.03 -7.30
CA SER A 243 13.84 21.65 -5.96
C SER A 243 15.30 21.97 -5.59
N MET A 244 16.24 21.11 -5.98
CA MET A 244 17.68 21.37 -5.78
C MET A 244 18.17 22.56 -6.60
N LEU A 245 17.77 22.66 -7.89
CA LEU A 245 18.16 23.78 -8.73
C LEU A 245 17.58 25.10 -8.22
N GLU A 246 16.36 25.10 -7.70
CA GLU A 246 15.75 26.26 -7.07
C GLU A 246 16.52 26.65 -5.80
N ALA A 247 16.81 25.70 -4.92
CA ALA A 247 17.56 25.92 -3.69
C ALA A 247 18.97 26.48 -3.96
N LEU A 248 19.69 25.95 -4.97
CA LEU A 248 21.04 26.37 -5.34
C LEU A 248 21.14 27.82 -5.85
N ARG A 249 20.02 28.42 -6.29
CA ARG A 249 19.92 29.80 -6.78
C ARG A 249 19.56 30.83 -5.70
N GLN A 250 19.26 30.38 -4.47
CA GLN A 250 18.84 31.28 -3.39
C GLN A 250 20.01 32.09 -2.80
N ASP A 251 19.73 33.28 -2.26
CA ASP A 251 20.71 34.22 -1.73
C ASP A 251 21.54 33.63 -0.57
N TYR A 252 20.96 32.77 0.25
CA TYR A 252 21.70 32.12 1.33
C TYR A 252 22.82 31.21 0.81
N MET A 253 22.71 30.71 -0.41
CA MET A 253 23.78 29.92 -1.06
C MET A 253 24.93 30.79 -1.49
N ILE A 254 24.67 32.02 -1.99
CA ILE A 254 25.67 33.00 -2.29
C ILE A 254 26.43 33.39 -1.02
N THR A 255 25.69 33.64 0.06
CA THR A 255 26.27 33.96 1.38
C THR A 255 27.13 32.82 1.91
N ALA A 256 26.71 31.57 1.78
CA ALA A 256 27.49 30.41 2.21
C ALA A 256 28.83 30.29 1.44
N ARG A 257 28.81 30.51 0.12
CA ARG A 257 30.03 30.53 -0.72
C ARG A 257 30.92 31.71 -0.38
N ALA A 258 30.36 32.89 -0.14
CA ALA A 258 31.14 34.10 0.26
C ALA A 258 31.84 33.90 1.59
N LYS A 259 31.33 33.05 2.50
CA LYS A 259 32.01 32.62 3.74
C LYS A 259 33.14 31.62 3.53
N GLY A 260 33.46 31.24 2.30
CA GLY A 260 34.54 30.29 1.98
C GLY A 260 34.20 28.82 2.30
N LEU A 261 32.92 28.45 2.46
CA LEU A 261 32.56 27.06 2.71
C LEU A 261 32.85 26.18 1.49
N PRO A 262 33.37 24.96 1.66
CA PRO A 262 33.57 24.03 0.57
C PRO A 262 32.22 23.69 -0.13
N GLU A 263 32.24 23.59 -1.47
CA GLU A 263 31.03 23.36 -2.26
C GLU A 263 30.25 22.12 -1.79
N LYS A 264 30.93 21.06 -1.34
CA LYS A 264 30.30 19.85 -0.75
C LYS A 264 29.46 20.18 0.49
N VAL A 265 29.88 21.11 1.33
CA VAL A 265 29.15 21.57 2.51
C VAL A 265 27.98 22.45 2.08
N VAL A 266 28.20 23.37 1.14
CA VAL A 266 27.16 24.25 0.58
C VAL A 266 26.02 23.41 -0.01
N VAL A 267 26.33 22.39 -0.79
CA VAL A 267 25.33 21.51 -1.41
C VAL A 267 24.63 20.63 -0.36
N ASN A 268 25.36 19.87 0.46
CA ASN A 268 24.79 18.85 1.33
C ASN A 268 24.08 19.43 2.55
N LEU A 269 24.61 20.50 3.15
CA LEU A 269 24.06 21.08 4.39
C LEU A 269 23.01 22.15 4.10
N HIS A 270 23.27 23.04 3.12
CA HIS A 270 22.39 24.19 2.88
C HIS A 270 21.37 23.93 1.76
N ALA A 271 21.78 23.46 0.57
CA ALA A 271 20.85 23.25 -0.52
C ALA A 271 19.96 22.03 -0.28
N ARG A 272 20.57 20.87 -0.03
CA ARG A 272 19.86 19.58 0.07
C ARG A 272 18.79 19.59 1.18
N ARG A 273 19.11 20.15 2.34
CA ARG A 273 18.17 20.19 3.48
C ARG A 273 16.87 20.93 3.14
N ASN A 274 16.96 22.05 2.44
CA ASN A 274 15.81 22.86 2.04
C ASN A 274 15.08 22.26 0.82
N ALA A 275 15.84 21.76 -0.16
CA ALA A 275 15.29 21.16 -1.38
C ALA A 275 14.52 19.87 -1.14
N LEU A 276 14.80 19.13 -0.06
CA LEU A 276 14.15 17.86 0.23
C LEU A 276 12.76 18.02 0.87
N ILE A 277 12.35 19.19 1.34
CA ILE A 277 11.04 19.39 1.98
C ILE A 277 9.89 18.90 1.06
N PRO A 278 9.73 19.40 -0.20
CA PRO A 278 8.68 18.91 -1.08
C PRO A 278 8.87 17.43 -1.49
N VAL A 279 10.11 16.96 -1.53
CA VAL A 279 10.44 15.57 -1.88
C VAL A 279 9.96 14.59 -0.80
N VAL A 280 10.12 14.95 0.47
CA VAL A 280 9.63 14.14 1.61
C VAL A 280 8.10 14.03 1.58
N THR A 281 7.40 15.12 1.23
CA THR A 281 5.95 15.11 1.10
C THR A 281 5.49 14.11 0.03
N VAL A 282 6.05 14.22 -1.17
CA VAL A 282 5.70 13.32 -2.28
C VAL A 282 6.16 11.89 -2.02
N GLY A 283 7.36 11.72 -1.43
CA GLY A 283 7.86 10.42 -0.99
C GLY A 283 6.94 9.75 0.03
N GLY A 284 6.40 10.50 0.99
CA GLY A 284 5.42 10.03 1.95
C GLY A 284 4.13 9.54 1.27
N LEU A 285 3.58 10.31 0.34
CA LEU A 285 2.39 9.89 -0.44
C LEU A 285 2.67 8.63 -1.28
N THR A 286 3.88 8.49 -1.82
CA THR A 286 4.30 7.28 -2.54
C THR A 286 4.28 6.05 -1.62
N VAL A 287 4.82 6.16 -0.41
CA VAL A 287 4.80 5.08 0.60
C VAL A 287 3.38 4.66 0.92
N VAL A 288 2.50 5.63 1.15
CA VAL A 288 1.06 5.38 1.39
C VAL A 288 0.43 4.62 0.23
N GLY A 289 0.74 5.01 -1.01
CA GLY A 289 0.27 4.32 -2.22
C GLY A 289 0.73 2.86 -2.31
N LEU A 290 1.98 2.57 -1.93
CA LEU A 290 2.52 1.21 -1.93
C LEU A 290 1.83 0.28 -0.91
N ILE A 291 1.48 0.79 0.26
CA ILE A 291 0.82 0.00 1.33
C ILE A 291 -0.57 -0.49 0.90
N ASN A 292 -1.28 0.28 0.07
CA ASN A 292 -2.61 -0.09 -0.42
C ASN A 292 -2.62 -1.25 -1.44
N GLY A 293 -1.45 -1.77 -1.77
CA GLY A 293 -1.27 -2.84 -2.74
C GLY A 293 -1.09 -2.34 -4.17
N VAL A 294 -0.28 -3.07 -4.89
CA VAL A 294 0.12 -2.76 -6.26
C VAL A 294 -0.43 -3.82 -7.20
N VAL A 295 -1.73 -3.73 -7.46
CA VAL A 295 -2.54 -4.73 -8.20
C VAL A 295 -1.82 -5.25 -9.46
N ILE A 296 -1.32 -4.36 -10.31
CA ILE A 296 -0.67 -4.72 -11.58
C ILE A 296 0.60 -5.54 -11.32
N THR A 297 1.47 -5.07 -10.42
CA THR A 297 2.72 -5.75 -10.09
C THR A 297 2.48 -7.10 -9.44
N GLU A 298 1.59 -7.16 -8.45
CA GLU A 298 1.23 -8.40 -7.77
C GLU A 298 0.65 -9.45 -8.74
N THR A 299 -0.20 -9.01 -9.68
CA THR A 299 -0.82 -9.91 -10.66
C THR A 299 0.21 -10.43 -11.66
N ILE A 300 1.06 -9.56 -12.23
CA ILE A 300 2.03 -9.96 -13.26
C ILE A 300 3.09 -10.90 -12.68
N PHE A 301 3.59 -10.60 -11.47
CA PHE A 301 4.61 -11.42 -10.82
C PHE A 301 4.03 -12.58 -10.00
N ASN A 302 2.72 -12.85 -10.10
CA ASN A 302 2.03 -13.88 -9.29
C ASN A 302 2.35 -13.75 -7.79
N TYR A 303 2.45 -12.51 -7.31
CA TYR A 303 2.74 -12.22 -5.92
C TYR A 303 1.43 -12.19 -5.13
N PRO A 304 1.23 -13.05 -4.12
CA PRO A 304 -0.07 -13.28 -3.50
C PRO A 304 -0.45 -12.18 -2.49
N GLY A 305 -0.50 -10.92 -2.94
CA GLY A 305 -0.83 -9.76 -2.13
C GLY A 305 -2.31 -9.39 -2.14
N MET A 306 -2.64 -8.27 -1.50
CA MET A 306 -3.99 -7.71 -1.39
C MET A 306 -4.54 -7.28 -2.74
N GLY A 307 -3.74 -6.60 -3.56
CA GLY A 307 -4.15 -6.09 -4.86
C GLY A 307 -4.55 -7.21 -5.82
N SER A 308 -3.81 -8.32 -5.84
CA SER A 308 -4.12 -9.48 -6.68
C SER A 308 -5.47 -10.13 -6.30
N VAL A 309 -5.79 -10.20 -5.01
CA VAL A 309 -7.09 -10.74 -4.53
C VAL A 309 -8.22 -9.81 -4.87
N VAL A 310 -8.06 -8.49 -4.71
CA VAL A 310 -9.09 -7.52 -5.08
C VAL A 310 -9.40 -7.60 -6.57
N ALA A 311 -8.38 -7.75 -7.42
CA ALA A 311 -8.57 -7.91 -8.86
C ALA A 311 -9.34 -9.20 -9.19
N GLN A 312 -9.00 -10.33 -8.55
CA GLN A 312 -9.72 -11.60 -8.73
C GLN A 312 -11.16 -11.52 -8.22
N ALA A 313 -11.38 -10.92 -7.05
CA ALA A 313 -12.71 -10.73 -6.48
C ALA A 313 -13.58 -9.83 -7.37
N ALA A 314 -13.01 -8.74 -7.90
CA ALA A 314 -13.73 -7.85 -8.82
C ALA A 314 -14.10 -8.57 -10.12
N ALA A 315 -13.20 -9.36 -10.71
CA ALA A 315 -13.47 -10.16 -11.89
C ALA A 315 -14.53 -11.24 -11.66
N ALA A 316 -14.60 -11.78 -10.43
CA ALA A 316 -15.59 -12.77 -10.02
C ALA A 316 -16.89 -12.15 -9.48
N LEU A 317 -17.06 -10.83 -9.52
CA LEU A 317 -18.20 -10.09 -8.95
C LEU A 317 -18.42 -10.41 -7.45
N ASP A 318 -17.36 -10.68 -6.71
CA ASP A 318 -17.38 -10.86 -5.26
C ASP A 318 -17.33 -9.50 -4.54
N VAL A 319 -18.47 -8.81 -4.57
CA VAL A 319 -18.59 -7.44 -4.04
C VAL A 319 -18.23 -7.37 -2.55
N VAL A 320 -18.58 -8.41 -1.79
CA VAL A 320 -18.30 -8.48 -0.34
C VAL A 320 -16.80 -8.40 -0.07
N THR A 321 -16.02 -9.20 -0.80
CA THR A 321 -14.57 -9.19 -0.70
C THR A 321 -13.99 -7.83 -1.12
N VAL A 322 -14.43 -7.27 -2.25
CA VAL A 322 -13.97 -5.97 -2.72
C VAL A 322 -14.25 -4.88 -1.69
N LEU A 323 -15.46 -4.79 -1.15
CA LEU A 323 -15.84 -3.77 -0.15
C LEU A 323 -15.07 -3.93 1.16
N GLY A 324 -14.85 -5.17 1.63
CA GLY A 324 -14.04 -5.43 2.82
C GLY A 324 -12.58 -4.98 2.66
N PHE A 325 -11.99 -5.22 1.48
CA PHE A 325 -10.64 -4.73 1.17
C PHE A 325 -10.60 -3.22 1.02
N VAL A 326 -11.59 -2.58 0.38
CA VAL A 326 -11.68 -1.11 0.27
C VAL A 326 -11.75 -0.47 1.65
N LEU A 327 -12.55 -1.04 2.57
CA LEU A 327 -12.65 -0.55 3.93
C LEU A 327 -11.29 -0.63 4.66
N LEU A 328 -10.63 -1.78 4.59
CA LEU A 328 -9.31 -1.94 5.21
C LEU A 328 -8.27 -1.00 4.60
N SER A 329 -8.21 -0.93 3.26
CA SER A 329 -7.30 -0.03 2.55
C SER A 329 -7.52 1.42 2.96
N SER A 330 -8.78 1.83 3.15
CA SER A 330 -9.10 3.18 3.63
C SER A 330 -8.60 3.42 5.05
N VAL A 331 -8.74 2.45 5.95
CA VAL A 331 -8.19 2.54 7.31
C VAL A 331 -6.67 2.59 7.29
N LEU A 332 -6.03 1.73 6.51
CA LEU A 332 -4.57 1.74 6.34
C LEU A 332 -4.07 3.08 5.75
N LEU A 333 -4.78 3.63 4.77
CA LEU A 333 -4.50 4.94 4.19
C LEU A 333 -4.54 6.05 5.24
N ILE A 334 -5.57 6.06 6.09
CA ILE A 334 -5.74 7.06 7.15
C ILE A 334 -4.58 6.95 8.16
N VAL A 335 -4.23 5.73 8.58
CA VAL A 335 -3.12 5.49 9.51
C VAL A 335 -1.78 5.87 8.89
N ALA A 336 -1.54 5.49 7.64
CA ALA A 336 -0.31 5.82 6.92
C ALA A 336 -0.16 7.33 6.70
N ASN A 337 -1.25 8.04 6.34
CA ASN A 337 -1.26 9.49 6.24
C ASN A 337 -0.93 10.15 7.58
N LEU A 338 -1.50 9.66 8.70
CA LEU A 338 -1.14 10.16 10.03
C LEU A 338 0.35 9.99 10.32
N ALA A 339 0.92 8.81 10.01
CA ALA A 339 2.35 8.56 10.20
C ALA A 339 3.21 9.54 9.37
N VAL A 340 2.83 9.78 8.11
CA VAL A 340 3.50 10.76 7.23
C VAL A 340 3.35 12.19 7.75
N ASP A 341 2.16 12.59 8.20
CA ASP A 341 1.90 13.91 8.80
C ASP A 341 2.75 14.14 10.06
N VAL A 342 2.88 13.11 10.91
CA VAL A 342 3.72 13.16 12.11
C VAL A 342 5.21 13.28 11.72
N LEU A 343 5.68 12.48 10.78
CA LEU A 343 7.05 12.57 10.26
C LEU A 343 7.33 13.95 9.66
N TYR A 344 6.39 14.49 8.90
CA TYR A 344 6.49 15.82 8.31
C TYR A 344 6.62 16.91 9.38
N ALA A 345 5.81 16.84 10.43
CA ALA A 345 5.89 17.79 11.55
C ALA A 345 7.21 17.72 12.35
N PHE A 346 7.94 16.58 12.27
CA PHE A 346 9.32 16.47 12.80
C PHE A 346 10.36 17.11 11.86
N LEU A 347 10.18 16.99 10.55
CA LEU A 347 11.15 17.44 9.54
C LEU A 347 11.02 18.92 9.23
N ASP A 348 9.81 19.47 9.19
CA ASP A 348 9.55 20.88 8.92
C ASP A 348 9.01 21.61 10.15
N PRO A 349 9.84 22.42 10.87
CA PRO A 349 9.39 23.16 12.02
C PRO A 349 8.34 24.25 11.71
N ARG A 350 8.14 24.64 10.44
CA ARG A 350 7.16 25.64 10.03
C ARG A 350 5.71 25.13 10.17
N VAL A 351 5.51 23.84 10.00
CA VAL A 351 4.19 23.18 10.18
C VAL A 351 3.70 23.21 11.63
N ARG A 352 4.59 23.50 12.58
CA ARG A 352 4.24 23.57 14.01
C ARG A 352 3.55 24.86 14.43
N LEU A 353 3.53 25.86 13.56
CA LEU A 353 3.07 27.22 13.88
C LEU A 353 1.62 27.49 13.42
N ASN A 354 0.99 26.56 12.71
CA ASN A 354 -0.40 26.60 12.26
C ASN A 354 -1.19 25.43 12.92
#